data_ea5baa9b1a24b36bb6cecc392d45729b
#
_entry.id   ea5baa9b1a24b36bb6cecc392d45729b
#
_cell.length_a   1.000
_cell.length_b   1.000
_cell.length_c   1.000
_cell.angle_alpha   90.00
_cell.angle_beta   90.00
_cell.angle_gamma   90.00
#
_symmetry.space_group_name_H-M   'P 1'
#
loop_
_entity.id
_entity.type
_entity.pdbx_description
1 polymer ?
#
loop_
_entity_poly.entity_id
_entity_poly.type
_entity_poly.pdbx_seq_one_letter_code
_entity_poly.pdbx_strand_id
1 'polypeptide(L)'
;LPISLPLVHTTQIDINMSIRLTEDQILQLAPDAASVKAGQGQAKTSKWPLLRCGERALWGHCQGSGSSPYQTIVDLTNIAFKCSCPSHKFPCKHALGLLLLYARSESAFAQEDEPEWVTSWIDKRAETAEKKAQREERKKEGEKVKDPKQAERRQANRHAKILVGMQELELWMKDLLRTGLMHVASSQRGSIYEMARRMVDAQ
;
A
#
# COMPACT_ATOMS: atom_id res chain seq x y z
N LEU A 1 -21.77 -15.12 63.33
CA LEU A 1 -21.10 -15.87 62.21
C LEU A 1 -20.94 -14.93 61.04
N PRO A 2 -19.73 -14.56 60.61
CA PRO A 2 -19.51 -13.75 59.42
C PRO A 2 -19.52 -14.67 58.19
N ILE A 3 -20.36 -14.34 57.23
CA ILE A 3 -20.43 -14.99 55.92
C ILE A 3 -19.30 -14.48 55.06
N SER A 4 -18.30 -15.32 54.82
CA SER A 4 -17.18 -15.04 53.91
C SER A 4 -17.67 -15.14 52.46
N LEU A 5 -17.72 -14.04 51.76
CA LEU A 5 -17.97 -14.01 50.32
C LEU A 5 -16.71 -14.49 49.55
N PRO A 6 -16.83 -15.36 48.54
CA PRO A 6 -15.68 -15.77 47.75
C PRO A 6 -15.19 -14.60 46.87
N LEU A 7 -13.89 -14.37 46.91
CA LEU A 7 -13.18 -13.51 45.98
C LEU A 7 -13.45 -13.98 44.54
N VAL A 8 -14.19 -13.18 43.79
CA VAL A 8 -14.35 -13.35 42.34
C VAL A 8 -13.00 -13.05 41.72
N HIS A 9 -12.32 -14.10 41.27
CA HIS A 9 -11.14 -13.93 40.40
C HIS A 9 -11.64 -13.26 39.10
N THR A 10 -11.38 -11.96 39.00
CA THR A 10 -11.52 -11.24 37.74
C THR A 10 -10.50 -11.84 36.78
N THR A 11 -10.98 -12.70 35.92
CA THR A 11 -10.21 -13.19 34.79
C THR A 11 -9.90 -11.97 33.94
N GLN A 12 -8.67 -11.51 34.02
CA GLN A 12 -8.13 -10.48 33.16
C GLN A 12 -8.16 -11.05 31.75
N ILE A 13 -9.12 -10.59 30.95
CA ILE A 13 -9.18 -10.92 29.54
C ILE A 13 -8.00 -10.21 28.91
N ASP A 14 -6.92 -10.96 28.67
CA ASP A 14 -5.79 -10.50 27.86
C ASP A 14 -6.29 -10.25 26.45
N ILE A 15 -6.78 -9.04 26.19
CA ILE A 15 -7.08 -8.54 24.85
C ILE A 15 -5.74 -8.12 24.22
N ASN A 16 -4.79 -9.03 24.16
CA ASN A 16 -3.61 -8.84 23.34
C ASN A 16 -3.86 -9.53 21.98
N MET A 17 -4.68 -8.90 21.14
CA MET A 17 -4.93 -9.34 19.76
C MET A 17 -3.82 -8.85 18.85
N SER A 18 -2.56 -9.07 19.23
CA SER A 18 -1.44 -8.93 18.31
C SER A 18 -1.52 -10.04 17.28
N ILE A 19 -1.54 -9.65 16.00
CA ILE A 19 -1.56 -10.62 14.88
C ILE A 19 -0.28 -11.45 14.96
N ARG A 20 -0.41 -12.73 15.34
CA ARG A 20 0.69 -13.68 15.33
C ARG A 20 0.77 -14.34 13.97
N LEU A 21 1.70 -13.88 13.14
CA LEU A 21 1.98 -14.48 11.84
C LEU A 21 2.96 -15.64 12.01
N THR A 22 2.70 -16.74 11.31
CA THR A 22 3.67 -17.83 11.16
C THR A 22 4.82 -17.41 10.24
N GLU A 23 5.96 -18.11 10.33
CA GLU A 23 7.08 -17.83 9.43
C GLU A 23 6.69 -17.89 7.96
N ASP A 24 5.90 -18.89 7.56
CA ASP A 24 5.45 -19.05 6.18
C ASP A 24 4.59 -17.87 5.71
N GLN A 25 3.69 -17.38 6.57
CA GLN A 25 2.90 -16.19 6.27
C GLN A 25 3.77 -14.95 6.11
N ILE A 26 4.80 -14.81 6.95
CA ILE A 26 5.76 -13.69 6.84
C ILE A 26 6.56 -13.78 5.54
N LEU A 27 7.01 -14.99 5.15
CA LEU A 27 7.75 -15.19 3.92
C LEU A 27 6.91 -14.90 2.67
N GLN A 28 5.59 -15.16 2.72
CA GLN A 28 4.65 -14.80 1.65
C GLN A 28 4.48 -13.29 1.45
N LEU A 29 4.80 -12.47 2.45
CA LEU A 29 4.78 -11.00 2.31
C LEU A 29 5.96 -10.48 1.45
N ALA A 30 6.98 -11.29 1.22
CA ALA A 30 8.15 -10.88 0.46
C ALA A 30 7.82 -10.70 -1.02
N PRO A 31 8.31 -9.64 -1.68
CA PRO A 31 8.02 -9.39 -3.09
C PRO A 31 8.65 -10.42 -4.05
N ASP A 32 9.71 -11.09 -3.65
CA ASP A 32 10.42 -12.10 -4.47
C ASP A 32 11.29 -13.03 -3.60
N ALA A 33 11.76 -14.14 -4.19
CA ALA A 33 12.59 -15.12 -3.52
C ALA A 33 13.95 -14.56 -3.03
N ALA A 34 14.51 -13.57 -3.72
CA ALA A 34 15.73 -12.91 -3.28
C ALA A 34 15.49 -12.09 -2.00
N SER A 35 14.32 -11.46 -1.89
CA SER A 35 13.90 -10.74 -0.67
C SER A 35 13.64 -11.69 0.49
N VAL A 36 13.09 -12.89 0.24
CA VAL A 36 12.95 -13.95 1.25
C VAL A 36 14.32 -14.30 1.82
N LYS A 37 15.29 -14.68 0.97
CA LYS A 37 16.64 -15.05 1.40
C LYS A 37 17.33 -13.90 2.14
N ALA A 38 17.19 -12.67 1.64
CA ALA A 38 17.76 -11.49 2.27
C ALA A 38 17.13 -11.20 3.63
N GLY A 39 15.80 -11.35 3.77
CA GLY A 39 15.05 -11.19 5.02
C GLY A 39 15.48 -12.22 6.06
N GLN A 40 15.54 -13.48 5.69
CA GLN A 40 16.05 -14.55 6.57
C GLN A 40 17.49 -14.27 7.04
N GLY A 41 18.34 -13.73 6.17
CA GLY A 41 19.69 -13.31 6.52
C GLY A 41 19.74 -12.13 7.50
N GLN A 42 18.67 -11.35 7.66
CA GLN A 42 18.54 -10.28 8.66
C GLN A 42 17.92 -10.76 9.98
N ALA A 43 17.26 -11.92 10.02
CA ALA A 43 16.64 -12.48 11.21
C ALA A 43 17.66 -13.09 12.18
N LYS A 44 18.63 -12.29 12.58
CA LYS A 44 19.71 -12.66 13.55
C LYS A 44 19.84 -11.53 14.56
N THR A 45 19.70 -11.84 15.85
CA THR A 45 19.79 -10.85 16.94
C THR A 45 21.07 -10.02 16.91
N SER A 46 22.20 -10.63 16.49
CA SER A 46 23.51 -9.94 16.41
C SER A 46 23.54 -8.75 15.44
N LYS A 47 22.55 -8.63 14.53
CA LYS A 47 22.45 -7.51 13.60
C LYS A 47 21.60 -6.35 14.12
N TRP A 48 20.97 -6.54 15.26
CA TRP A 48 20.01 -5.62 15.83
C TRP A 48 20.47 -5.10 17.19
N PRO A 49 21.17 -3.98 17.27
CA PRO A 49 21.55 -3.38 18.53
C PRO A 49 20.36 -2.93 19.38
N LEU A 50 19.17 -2.77 18.75
CA LEU A 50 17.92 -2.46 19.44
C LEU A 50 16.81 -3.33 18.88
N LEU A 51 16.10 -4.05 19.77
CA LEU A 51 14.87 -4.81 19.48
C LEU A 51 13.85 -4.48 20.55
N ARG A 52 12.70 -3.98 20.18
CA ARG A 52 11.62 -3.60 21.09
C ARG A 52 10.28 -4.02 20.53
N CYS A 53 9.35 -4.28 21.43
CA CYS A 53 7.94 -4.50 21.11
C CYS A 53 7.07 -3.68 22.07
N GLY A 54 6.02 -3.11 21.52
CA GLY A 54 4.94 -2.42 22.23
C GLY A 54 3.62 -3.11 22.00
N GLU A 55 2.55 -2.44 22.37
CA GLU A 55 1.19 -2.95 22.17
C GLU A 55 0.81 -3.06 20.70
N ARG A 56 1.19 -2.07 19.88
CA ARG A 56 0.77 -1.95 18.47
C ARG A 56 1.89 -2.22 17.47
N ALA A 57 3.15 -2.20 17.89
CA ALA A 57 4.28 -2.24 16.97
C ALA A 57 5.48 -3.02 17.49
N LEU A 58 6.27 -3.50 16.52
CA LEU A 58 7.66 -3.87 16.71
C LEU A 58 8.54 -2.79 16.11
N TRP A 59 9.65 -2.49 16.79
CA TRP A 59 10.65 -1.61 16.19
C TRP A 59 12.06 -2.04 16.58
N GLY A 60 12.99 -1.65 15.76
CA GLY A 60 14.38 -1.98 16.00
C GLY A 60 15.33 -1.18 15.13
N HIS A 61 16.57 -1.20 15.53
CA HIS A 61 17.69 -0.66 14.78
C HIS A 61 18.48 -1.79 14.17
N CYS A 62 18.57 -1.87 12.84
CA CYS A 62 19.33 -2.88 12.13
C CYS A 62 20.67 -2.29 11.67
N GLN A 63 21.78 -2.90 12.09
CA GLN A 63 23.10 -2.49 11.63
C GLN A 63 23.27 -2.86 10.15
N GLY A 64 23.51 -1.86 9.33
CA GLY A 64 23.87 -1.99 7.93
C GLY A 64 25.36 -1.80 7.71
N SER A 65 25.76 -1.55 6.47
CA SER A 65 27.13 -1.22 6.08
C SER A 65 27.56 0.23 6.42
N GLY A 66 26.60 1.09 6.76
CA GLY A 66 26.85 2.48 7.12
C GLY A 66 27.14 2.67 8.62
N SER A 67 27.50 3.91 8.99
CA SER A 67 27.77 4.29 10.38
C SER A 67 26.52 4.33 11.24
N SER A 68 25.36 4.62 10.66
CA SER A 68 24.08 4.69 11.37
C SER A 68 23.21 3.45 11.08
N PRO A 69 22.61 2.84 12.11
CA PRO A 69 21.71 1.71 11.91
C PRO A 69 20.40 2.16 11.25
N TYR A 70 19.77 1.26 10.51
CA TYR A 70 18.46 1.50 9.91
C TYR A 70 17.36 1.37 10.96
N GLN A 71 16.52 2.38 11.07
CA GLN A 71 15.31 2.34 11.89
C GLN A 71 14.21 1.59 11.15
N THR A 72 13.67 0.56 11.80
CA THR A 72 12.64 -0.30 11.20
C THR A 72 11.46 -0.40 12.16
N ILE A 73 10.24 -0.27 11.62
CA ILE A 73 8.97 -0.41 12.34
C ILE A 73 8.12 -1.45 11.61
N VAL A 74 7.42 -2.27 12.38
CA VAL A 74 6.34 -3.13 11.91
C VAL A 74 5.09 -2.83 12.73
N ASP A 75 4.02 -2.41 12.08
CA ASP A 75 2.70 -2.24 12.67
C ASP A 75 2.03 -3.62 12.78
N LEU A 76 1.66 -4.03 13.99
CA LEU A 76 1.03 -5.32 14.28
C LEU A 76 -0.50 -5.27 14.21
N THR A 77 -1.08 -4.08 14.20
CA THR A 77 -2.55 -3.91 14.14
C THR A 77 -3.09 -4.12 12.72
N ASN A 78 -2.34 -3.67 11.74
CA ASN A 78 -2.66 -3.81 10.30
C ASN A 78 -1.37 -3.93 9.51
N ILE A 79 -0.80 -5.13 9.50
CA ILE A 79 0.55 -5.46 9.02
C ILE A 79 1.09 -4.47 8.00
N ALA A 80 1.99 -3.62 8.45
CA ALA A 80 2.62 -2.62 7.64
C ALA A 80 4.04 -2.34 8.11
N PHE A 81 4.84 -1.78 7.24
CA PHE A 81 6.26 -1.67 7.44
C PHE A 81 6.75 -0.25 7.18
N LYS A 82 7.76 0.19 7.94
CA LYS A 82 8.56 1.38 7.64
C LYS A 82 10.02 1.06 7.91
N CYS A 83 10.89 1.48 7.03
CA CYS A 83 12.33 1.34 7.23
C CYS A 83 13.06 2.53 6.60
N SER A 84 14.10 3.03 7.29
CA SER A 84 14.92 4.13 6.79
C SER A 84 15.96 3.70 5.73
N CYS A 85 15.98 2.42 5.34
CA CYS A 85 16.92 1.93 4.32
C CYS A 85 16.55 2.42 2.91
N PRO A 86 17.53 2.55 1.98
CA PRO A 86 17.29 3.05 0.63
C PRO A 86 16.67 2.00 -0.32
N SER A 87 16.11 0.91 0.20
CA SER A 87 15.50 -0.15 -0.62
C SER A 87 14.20 0.31 -1.27
N HIS A 88 14.05 0.07 -2.57
CA HIS A 88 12.78 0.27 -3.29
C HIS A 88 11.84 -0.95 -3.18
N LYS A 89 12.33 -2.10 -2.68
CA LYS A 89 11.49 -3.29 -2.45
C LYS A 89 10.72 -3.15 -1.15
N PHE A 90 9.44 -3.51 -1.18
CA PHE A 90 8.57 -3.39 -0.01
C PHE A 90 7.72 -4.67 0.17
N PRO A 91 7.74 -5.28 1.36
CA PRO A 91 8.61 -4.98 2.50
C PRO A 91 10.10 -5.21 2.19
N CYS A 92 10.96 -4.39 2.79
CA CYS A 92 12.41 -4.53 2.62
C CYS A 92 12.95 -5.70 3.47
N LYS A 93 14.18 -6.12 3.19
CA LYS A 93 14.85 -7.21 3.95
C LYS A 93 14.90 -6.96 5.47
N HIS A 94 15.00 -5.71 5.92
CA HIS A 94 15.07 -5.39 7.34
C HIS A 94 13.69 -5.55 7.99
N ALA A 95 12.61 -5.11 7.35
CA ALA A 95 11.25 -5.29 7.84
C ALA A 95 10.87 -6.77 7.92
N LEU A 96 11.19 -7.56 6.88
CA LEU A 96 11.01 -9.00 6.90
C LEU A 96 11.85 -9.67 8.00
N GLY A 97 13.11 -9.25 8.14
CA GLY A 97 14.02 -9.78 9.15
C GLY A 97 13.57 -9.52 10.57
N LEU A 98 13.05 -8.30 10.84
CA LEU A 98 12.50 -7.94 12.15
C LEU A 98 11.31 -8.82 12.51
N LEU A 99 10.36 -8.97 11.58
CA LEU A 99 9.15 -9.76 11.80
C LEU A 99 9.44 -11.25 11.94
N LEU A 100 10.35 -11.80 11.11
CA LEU A 100 10.82 -13.18 11.24
C LEU A 100 11.54 -13.42 12.57
N LEU A 101 12.35 -12.47 13.02
CA LEU A 101 13.04 -12.58 14.28
C LEU A 101 12.07 -12.58 15.46
N TYR A 102 11.03 -11.76 15.41
CA TYR A 102 9.96 -11.75 16.40
C TYR A 102 9.21 -13.08 16.44
N ALA A 103 8.83 -13.63 15.30
CA ALA A 103 8.14 -14.92 15.22
C ALA A 103 8.98 -16.09 15.77
N ARG A 104 10.32 -16.01 15.62
CA ARG A 104 11.26 -17.06 16.10
C ARG A 104 11.66 -16.91 17.55
N SER A 105 11.79 -15.67 18.00
CA SER A 105 12.42 -15.34 19.28
C SER A 105 11.79 -14.09 19.89
N GLU A 106 10.51 -14.18 20.25
CA GLU A 106 9.77 -13.07 20.89
C GLU A 106 10.50 -12.56 22.13
N SER A 107 11.12 -13.46 22.91
CA SER A 107 11.89 -13.14 24.11
C SER A 107 13.13 -12.27 23.87
N ALA A 108 13.59 -12.15 22.62
CA ALA A 108 14.69 -11.24 22.26
C ALA A 108 14.25 -9.76 22.23
N PHE A 109 12.95 -9.49 22.26
CA PHE A 109 12.38 -8.15 22.23
C PHE A 109 12.06 -7.70 23.63
N ALA A 110 12.63 -6.58 24.05
CA ALA A 110 12.24 -5.98 25.32
C ALA A 110 10.92 -5.21 25.12
N GLN A 111 10.00 -5.38 26.06
CA GLN A 111 8.74 -4.63 26.12
C GLN A 111 9.06 -3.18 26.51
N GLU A 112 8.55 -2.24 25.73
CA GLU A 112 8.76 -0.80 25.96
C GLU A 112 7.58 -0.03 25.36
N ASP A 113 7.26 1.12 25.96
CA ASP A 113 6.29 2.05 25.39
C ASP A 113 6.78 2.57 24.05
N GLU A 114 5.85 2.72 23.10
CA GLU A 114 6.17 3.13 21.75
C GLU A 114 6.72 4.57 21.74
N PRO A 115 7.95 4.80 21.25
CA PRO A 115 8.53 6.15 21.18
C PRO A 115 7.80 7.00 20.12
N GLU A 116 7.92 8.33 20.23
CA GLU A 116 7.21 9.29 19.38
C GLU A 116 7.35 9.01 17.87
N TRP A 117 8.53 8.59 17.40
CA TRP A 117 8.75 8.30 15.97
C TRP A 117 8.02 7.05 15.47
N VAL A 118 7.62 6.14 16.39
CA VAL A 118 6.80 4.96 16.14
C VAL A 118 5.32 5.35 16.17
N THR A 119 4.86 5.95 17.29
CA THR A 119 3.45 6.36 17.46
C THR A 119 3.01 7.32 16.37
N SER A 120 3.79 8.36 16.10
CA SER A 120 3.51 9.33 15.04
C SER A 120 3.31 8.70 13.65
N TRP A 121 4.02 7.63 13.34
CA TRP A 121 3.85 6.94 12.07
C TRP A 121 2.58 6.06 12.05
N ILE A 122 2.30 5.35 13.14
CA ILE A 122 1.10 4.49 13.26
C ILE A 122 -0.16 5.36 13.21
N ASP A 123 -0.18 6.44 13.98
CA ASP A 123 -1.34 7.33 14.09
C ASP A 123 -1.66 8.01 12.76
N LYS A 124 -0.65 8.50 12.02
CA LYS A 124 -0.83 9.03 10.66
C LYS A 124 -1.39 7.98 9.68
N ARG A 125 -1.01 6.72 9.85
CA ARG A 125 -1.57 5.63 9.02
C ARG A 125 -3.04 5.39 9.36
N ALA A 126 -3.37 5.30 10.65
CA ALA A 126 -4.74 5.13 11.11
C ALA A 126 -5.64 6.25 10.58
N GLU A 127 -5.23 7.50 10.75
CA GLU A 127 -5.94 8.68 10.23
C GLU A 127 -6.15 8.63 8.70
N THR A 128 -5.12 8.21 7.96
CA THR A 128 -5.19 8.08 6.50
C THR A 128 -6.15 6.97 6.09
N ALA A 129 -6.15 5.85 6.81
CA ALA A 129 -7.06 4.73 6.56
C ALA A 129 -8.52 5.13 6.84
N GLU A 130 -8.78 5.84 7.93
CA GLU A 130 -10.10 6.36 8.27
C GLU A 130 -10.61 7.36 7.21
N LYS A 131 -9.79 8.31 6.81
CA LYS A 131 -10.13 9.27 5.74
C LYS A 131 -10.45 8.57 4.42
N LYS A 132 -9.71 7.50 4.10
CA LYS A 132 -9.95 6.69 2.90
C LYS A 132 -11.28 5.94 3.00
N ALA A 133 -11.56 5.30 4.13
CA ALA A 133 -12.81 4.59 4.38
C ALA A 133 -14.02 5.54 4.28
N GLN A 134 -13.97 6.70 4.93
CA GLN A 134 -15.02 7.72 4.83
C GLN A 134 -15.23 8.22 3.40
N ARG A 135 -14.15 8.38 2.63
CA ARG A 135 -14.25 8.79 1.22
C ARG A 135 -14.89 7.70 0.34
N GLU A 136 -14.61 6.44 0.63
CA GLU A 136 -15.22 5.30 -0.08
C GLU A 136 -16.71 5.15 0.27
N GLU A 137 -17.08 5.35 1.54
CA GLU A 137 -18.49 5.37 1.95
C GLU A 137 -19.27 6.51 1.28
N ARG A 138 -18.74 7.73 1.30
CA ARG A 138 -19.36 8.88 0.59
C ARG A 138 -19.48 8.65 -0.91
N LYS A 139 -18.52 7.93 -1.53
CA LYS A 139 -18.64 7.56 -2.95
C LYS A 139 -19.76 6.56 -3.17
N LYS A 140 -19.88 5.54 -2.31
CA LYS A 140 -20.95 4.54 -2.40
C LYS A 140 -22.34 5.16 -2.17
N GLU A 141 -22.46 6.09 -1.24
CA GLU A 141 -23.68 6.85 -1.01
C GLU A 141 -24.01 7.76 -2.21
N GLY A 142 -23.03 8.48 -2.74
CA GLY A 142 -23.17 9.30 -3.94
C GLY A 142 -23.50 8.49 -5.20
N GLU A 143 -23.10 7.22 -5.28
CA GLU A 143 -23.49 6.31 -6.35
C GLU A 143 -24.94 5.79 -6.21
N LYS A 144 -25.42 5.61 -4.97
CA LYS A 144 -26.82 5.22 -4.71
C LYS A 144 -27.82 6.33 -5.05
N VAL A 145 -27.39 7.60 -5.01
CA VAL A 145 -28.22 8.78 -5.29
C VAL A 145 -28.13 9.23 -6.76
N LYS A 146 -27.29 8.63 -7.58
CA LYS A 146 -27.21 8.96 -9.00
C LYS A 146 -28.51 8.53 -9.70
N ASP A 147 -29.29 9.53 -10.12
CA ASP A 147 -30.48 9.35 -10.95
C ASP A 147 -30.11 8.48 -12.17
N PRO A 148 -30.74 7.30 -12.35
CA PRO A 148 -30.44 6.41 -13.48
C PRO A 148 -30.55 7.14 -14.83
N LYS A 149 -31.51 8.07 -14.98
CA LYS A 149 -31.67 8.88 -16.19
C LYS A 149 -30.48 9.81 -16.45
N GLN A 150 -29.85 10.31 -15.40
CA GLN A 150 -28.66 11.15 -15.53
C GLN A 150 -27.43 10.30 -15.92
N ALA A 151 -27.34 9.07 -15.44
CA ALA A 151 -26.29 8.13 -15.82
C ALA A 151 -26.42 7.73 -17.30
N GLU A 152 -27.62 7.38 -17.75
CA GLU A 152 -27.91 7.08 -19.17
C GLU A 152 -27.60 8.27 -20.08
N ARG A 153 -28.00 9.48 -19.69
CA ARG A 153 -27.71 10.71 -20.45
C ARG A 153 -26.20 10.97 -20.57
N ARG A 154 -25.43 10.74 -19.52
CA ARG A 154 -23.96 10.86 -19.57
C ARG A 154 -23.35 9.80 -20.49
N GLN A 155 -23.85 8.58 -20.44
CA GLN A 155 -23.39 7.48 -21.29
C GLN A 155 -23.74 7.77 -22.76
N ALA A 156 -24.96 8.23 -23.07
CA ALA A 156 -25.37 8.61 -24.40
C ALA A 156 -24.51 9.76 -24.97
N ASN A 157 -24.25 10.79 -24.16
CA ASN A 157 -23.40 11.91 -24.56
C ASN A 157 -21.94 11.47 -24.83
N ARG A 158 -21.42 10.56 -24.01
CA ARG A 158 -20.08 9.98 -24.23
C ARG A 158 -20.04 9.17 -25.52
N HIS A 159 -21.05 8.35 -25.77
CA HIS A 159 -21.15 7.55 -26.99
C HIS A 159 -21.24 8.43 -28.26
N ALA A 160 -22.03 9.51 -28.19
CA ALA A 160 -22.13 10.49 -29.27
C ALA A 160 -20.77 11.15 -29.60
N LYS A 161 -20.00 11.54 -28.57
CA LYS A 161 -18.65 12.11 -28.75
C LYS A 161 -17.71 11.12 -29.44
N ILE A 162 -17.72 9.85 -29.02
CA ILE A 162 -16.89 8.80 -29.61
C ILE A 162 -17.24 8.62 -31.10
N LEU A 163 -18.52 8.59 -31.45
CA LEU A 163 -18.97 8.47 -32.82
C LEU A 163 -18.48 9.64 -33.69
N VAL A 164 -18.58 10.87 -33.19
CA VAL A 164 -18.04 12.06 -33.89
C VAL A 164 -16.54 11.93 -34.10
N GLY A 165 -15.77 11.54 -33.09
CA GLY A 165 -14.34 11.32 -33.22
C GLY A 165 -13.98 10.23 -34.22
N MET A 166 -14.75 9.14 -34.28
CA MET A 166 -14.57 8.09 -35.30
C MET A 166 -14.84 8.59 -36.74
N GLN A 167 -15.86 9.43 -36.94
CA GLN A 167 -16.15 10.05 -38.21
C GLN A 167 -15.04 11.00 -38.67
N GLU A 168 -14.49 11.78 -37.76
CA GLU A 168 -13.35 12.66 -38.03
C GLU A 168 -12.10 11.85 -38.42
N LEU A 169 -11.87 10.73 -37.74
CA LEU A 169 -10.77 9.81 -38.05
C LEU A 169 -10.95 9.20 -39.46
N GLU A 170 -12.15 8.79 -39.80
CA GLU A 170 -12.46 8.23 -41.10
C GLU A 170 -12.22 9.25 -42.24
N LEU A 171 -12.66 10.47 -42.07
CA LEU A 171 -12.41 11.55 -43.03
C LEU A 171 -10.92 11.83 -43.19
N TRP A 172 -10.21 11.94 -42.09
CA TRP A 172 -8.76 12.16 -42.07
C TRP A 172 -8.01 11.01 -42.77
N MET A 173 -8.41 9.76 -42.56
CA MET A 173 -7.81 8.61 -43.25
C MET A 173 -8.09 8.64 -44.75
N LYS A 174 -9.32 9.00 -45.19
CA LYS A 174 -9.66 9.16 -46.60
C LYS A 174 -8.81 10.26 -47.27
N ASP A 175 -8.61 11.37 -46.59
CA ASP A 175 -7.76 12.44 -47.12
C ASP A 175 -6.29 12.03 -47.19
N LEU A 176 -5.81 11.27 -46.19
CA LEU A 176 -4.48 10.71 -46.22
C LEU A 176 -4.24 9.77 -47.40
N LEU A 177 -5.22 8.93 -47.72
CA LEU A 177 -5.15 8.02 -48.85
C LEU A 177 -5.20 8.78 -50.19
N ARG A 178 -5.98 9.86 -50.27
CA ARG A 178 -6.08 10.70 -51.49
C ARG A 178 -4.79 11.47 -51.77
N THR A 179 -4.13 11.97 -50.73
CA THR A 179 -2.87 12.73 -50.86
C THR A 179 -1.65 11.83 -51.05
N GLY A 180 -1.79 10.54 -50.81
CA GLY A 180 -0.75 9.53 -50.97
C GLY A 180 0.16 9.43 -49.73
N LEU A 181 0.46 8.21 -49.31
CA LEU A 181 1.26 7.91 -48.12
C LEU A 181 2.73 8.38 -48.25
N MET A 182 3.22 8.64 -49.44
CA MET A 182 4.59 9.10 -49.68
C MET A 182 4.88 10.50 -49.10
N HIS A 183 3.86 11.34 -48.88
CA HIS A 183 4.00 12.67 -48.30
C HIS A 183 3.98 12.69 -46.76
N VAL A 184 3.63 11.56 -46.14
CA VAL A 184 3.53 11.48 -44.66
C VAL A 184 4.90 11.47 -43.96
N ALA A 185 5.95 11.12 -44.68
CA ALA A 185 7.25 10.79 -44.06
C ALA A 185 8.03 11.97 -43.45
N SER A 186 7.77 13.21 -43.82
CA SER A 186 8.60 14.33 -43.36
C SER A 186 7.88 15.55 -42.77
N SER A 187 6.65 15.86 -43.16
CA SER A 187 5.96 17.09 -42.74
C SER A 187 4.70 16.87 -41.89
N GLN A 188 4.18 15.66 -41.81
CA GLN A 188 2.88 15.39 -41.19
C GLN A 188 2.91 14.62 -39.84
N ARG A 189 4.06 14.45 -39.24
CA ARG A 189 4.10 13.89 -37.86
C ARG A 189 3.22 14.70 -36.90
N GLY A 190 3.16 16.03 -37.05
CA GLY A 190 2.25 16.90 -36.31
C GLY A 190 0.78 16.56 -36.50
N SER A 191 0.35 16.30 -37.73
CA SER A 191 -1.05 15.95 -38.06
C SER A 191 -1.49 14.61 -37.44
N ILE A 192 -0.61 13.61 -37.43
CA ILE A 192 -0.87 12.31 -36.78
C ILE A 192 -1.02 12.50 -35.25
N TYR A 193 -0.12 13.27 -34.63
CA TYR A 193 -0.19 13.55 -33.19
C TYR A 193 -1.43 14.35 -32.84
N GLU A 194 -1.83 15.34 -33.65
CA GLU A 194 -3.04 16.11 -33.41
C GLU A 194 -4.31 15.25 -33.54
N MET A 195 -4.38 14.36 -34.54
CA MET A 195 -5.50 13.43 -34.66
C MET A 195 -5.55 12.46 -33.48
N ALA A 196 -4.41 11.88 -33.06
CA ALA A 196 -4.33 11.02 -31.90
C ALA A 196 -4.79 11.74 -30.62
N ARG A 197 -4.41 13.00 -30.44
CA ARG A 197 -4.84 13.84 -29.31
C ARG A 197 -6.36 14.06 -29.32
N ARG A 198 -6.95 14.40 -30.47
CA ARG A 198 -8.41 14.55 -30.59
C ARG A 198 -9.16 13.28 -30.26
N MET A 199 -8.64 12.11 -30.66
CA MET A 199 -9.23 10.82 -30.31
C MET A 199 -9.19 10.53 -28.81
N VAL A 200 -8.14 10.95 -28.11
CA VAL A 200 -8.03 10.84 -26.65
C VAL A 200 -9.00 11.80 -25.96
N ASP A 201 -9.14 13.02 -26.46
CA ASP A 201 -10.03 14.04 -25.89
C ASP A 201 -11.52 13.71 -26.13
N ALA A 202 -11.85 12.84 -27.08
CA ALA A 202 -13.21 12.37 -27.38
C ALA A 202 -13.70 11.24 -26.43
N GLN A 203 -12.83 10.69 -25.58
CA GLN A 203 -13.20 9.68 -24.57
C GLN A 203 -13.70 10.32 -23.29
#